data_005b8c4a0c96180870572bd12526a2e5
#
_entry.id   005b8c4a0c96180870572bd12526a2e5
#
_cell.length_a   1.000
_cell.length_b   1.000
_cell.length_c   1.000
_cell.angle_alpha   90.00
_cell.angle_beta   90.00
_cell.angle_gamma   90.00
#
_symmetry.space_group_name_H-M   'P 1'
#
loop_
_entity.id
_entity.type
_entity.pdbx_description
1 polymer ?
#
loop_
_entity_poly.entity_id
_entity_poly.type
_entity_poly.pdbx_seq_one_letter_code
_entity_poly.pdbx_strand_id
1 'polypeptide(L)'
;MLSHKAFLMPVLLTALWSANAAAEGAFGPQGAEGEPNRAQAWLVPSPDPKVESHAVLFRPPGEGPFRLAVIAHASTENVLLRAQMPQPQYRPLASLLVAQGFAVLVPERPGHGATGGPYLEDQGGCDEADYAHSGRATAEEISTALTYLRGQPFIRHDGALVVGHSAGGWGALALANADPAEVSSIIVFAAGRGGHANGFPNQICAPHTLMAAAGEFAHGARVPVSWLVAANDSYFSPDFSRKLADAFRAGGGKVDFRVLPAYDGEGHWMAETENGVKHAAAELDRALKGTSPQPVARARKP
;
A
#
# COMPACT_ATOMS: atom_id res chain seq x y z
N MET A 1 -71.31 58.88 -3.11
CA MET A 1 -70.83 57.96 -2.08
C MET A 1 -70.25 56.74 -2.77
N LEU A 2 -68.92 56.73 -2.98
CA LEU A 2 -68.18 55.61 -3.60
C LEU A 2 -67.35 54.92 -2.53
N SER A 3 -67.69 53.68 -2.24
CA SER A 3 -67.03 52.83 -1.27
C SER A 3 -65.83 52.16 -1.92
N HIS A 4 -64.61 52.47 -1.44
CA HIS A 4 -63.37 51.78 -1.86
C HIS A 4 -63.19 50.55 -0.96
N LYS A 5 -63.32 49.40 -1.55
CA LYS A 5 -62.87 48.11 -0.91
C LYS A 5 -61.41 47.89 -1.21
N ALA A 6 -60.58 47.95 -0.17
CA ALA A 6 -59.20 47.59 -0.25
C ALA A 6 -59.07 46.07 -0.29
N PHE A 7 -58.43 45.52 -1.33
CA PHE A 7 -58.06 44.12 -1.46
C PHE A 7 -56.66 43.92 -0.84
N LEU A 8 -56.59 43.22 0.30
CA LEU A 8 -55.34 42.74 0.88
C LEU A 8 -54.91 41.46 0.17
N MET A 9 -53.84 41.54 -0.53
CA MET A 9 -53.17 40.38 -1.16
C MET A 9 -52.19 39.75 -0.15
N PRO A 10 -52.27 38.44 0.14
CA PRO A 10 -51.28 37.80 1.02
C PRO A 10 -49.97 37.61 0.26
N VAL A 11 -48.90 38.16 0.79
CA VAL A 11 -47.53 37.90 0.34
C VAL A 11 -47.13 36.50 0.88
N LEU A 12 -47.04 35.51 -0.01
CA LEU A 12 -46.42 34.23 0.31
C LEU A 12 -44.88 34.44 0.36
N LEU A 13 -44.32 34.43 1.57
CA LEU A 13 -42.88 34.27 1.75
C LEU A 13 -42.52 32.79 1.48
N THR A 14 -42.03 32.52 0.30
CA THR A 14 -41.32 31.24 0.02
C THR A 14 -39.94 31.33 0.65
N ALA A 15 -39.76 30.64 1.78
CA ALA A 15 -38.47 30.38 2.38
C ALA A 15 -37.69 29.45 1.43
N LEU A 16 -36.74 29.98 0.70
CA LEU A 16 -35.73 29.23 -0.02
C LEU A 16 -34.79 28.58 1.04
N TRP A 17 -35.05 27.34 1.37
CA TRP A 17 -34.06 26.50 2.01
C TRP A 17 -32.96 26.23 1.00
N SER A 18 -31.88 27.01 1.08
CA SER A 18 -30.63 26.64 0.49
C SER A 18 -30.12 25.39 1.22
N ALA A 19 -30.35 24.23 0.63
CA ALA A 19 -29.63 23.04 1.02
C ALA A 19 -28.15 23.36 0.73
N ASN A 20 -27.39 23.66 1.78
CA ASN A 20 -25.96 23.50 1.75
C ASN A 20 -25.71 22.01 1.49
N ALA A 21 -25.56 21.62 0.23
CA ALA A 21 -24.81 20.44 -0.11
C ALA A 21 -23.39 20.73 0.39
N ALA A 22 -23.05 20.24 1.58
CA ALA A 22 -21.67 20.04 1.96
C ALA A 22 -21.06 19.30 0.79
N ALA A 23 -20.00 19.84 0.20
CA ALA A 23 -19.20 19.11 -0.77
C ALA A 23 -18.85 17.79 -0.07
N GLU A 24 -19.51 16.69 -0.46
CA GLU A 24 -19.08 15.34 -0.07
C GLU A 24 -17.61 15.28 -0.44
N GLY A 25 -16.75 14.96 0.55
CA GLY A 25 -15.33 15.09 0.41
C GLY A 25 -14.84 14.37 -0.84
N ALA A 26 -13.83 14.93 -1.48
CA ALA A 26 -13.23 14.40 -2.71
C ALA A 26 -12.81 12.92 -2.57
N PHE A 27 -12.59 12.46 -1.34
CA PHE A 27 -12.17 11.08 -1.03
C PHE A 27 -13.33 10.09 -1.04
N GLY A 28 -13.02 8.87 -1.50
CA GLY A 28 -13.98 7.78 -1.58
C GLY A 28 -14.09 7.20 -2.99
N PRO A 29 -15.17 6.46 -3.26
CA PRO A 29 -15.37 5.79 -4.53
C PRO A 29 -15.56 6.77 -5.69
N GLN A 30 -14.89 6.47 -6.81
CA GLN A 30 -14.94 7.22 -8.06
C GLN A 30 -15.59 6.35 -9.15
N GLY A 31 -16.91 6.26 -9.15
CA GLY A 31 -17.67 5.49 -10.12
C GLY A 31 -18.14 4.11 -9.61
N ALA A 32 -18.67 3.30 -10.52
CA ALA A 32 -19.26 2.01 -10.19
C ALA A 32 -18.20 0.93 -9.92
N GLU A 33 -18.58 -0.08 -9.14
CA GLU A 33 -17.79 -1.30 -8.99
C GLU A 33 -17.79 -2.11 -10.29
N GLY A 34 -16.64 -2.75 -10.58
CA GLY A 34 -16.45 -3.63 -11.73
C GLY A 34 -16.05 -5.03 -11.32
N GLU A 35 -16.16 -5.96 -12.25
CA GLU A 35 -15.71 -7.34 -12.07
C GLU A 35 -14.27 -7.52 -12.61
N PRO A 36 -13.49 -8.46 -12.06
CA PRO A 36 -13.79 -9.27 -10.88
C PRO A 36 -13.50 -8.51 -9.57
N ASN A 37 -13.96 -9.08 -8.44
CA ASN A 37 -13.63 -8.62 -7.08
C ASN A 37 -14.16 -7.21 -6.73
N ARG A 38 -15.25 -6.77 -7.34
CA ARG A 38 -15.85 -5.45 -7.07
C ARG A 38 -14.80 -4.32 -7.17
N ALA A 39 -13.92 -4.42 -8.18
CA ALA A 39 -12.85 -3.45 -8.40
C ALA A 39 -13.43 -2.06 -8.64
N GLN A 40 -12.99 -1.07 -7.86
CA GLN A 40 -13.52 0.29 -7.91
C GLN A 40 -12.39 1.30 -7.80
N ALA A 41 -12.44 2.34 -8.64
CA ALA A 41 -11.54 3.48 -8.48
C ALA A 41 -11.91 4.27 -7.22
N TRP A 42 -10.91 4.74 -6.48
CA TRP A 42 -11.03 5.54 -5.27
C TRP A 42 -10.07 6.71 -5.30
N LEU A 43 -10.43 7.78 -4.59
CA LEU A 43 -9.51 8.81 -4.14
C LEU A 43 -9.30 8.63 -2.63
N VAL A 44 -8.04 8.66 -2.20
CA VAL A 44 -7.68 8.55 -0.79
C VAL A 44 -6.72 9.68 -0.40
N PRO A 45 -6.67 10.10 0.88
CA PRO A 45 -5.70 11.08 1.32
C PRO A 45 -4.26 10.63 1.08
N SER A 46 -3.38 11.59 0.84
CA SER A 46 -1.94 11.42 0.86
C SER A 46 -1.30 12.22 2.00
N PRO A 47 0.00 12.04 2.30
CA PRO A 47 0.71 12.88 3.26
C PRO A 47 0.75 14.35 2.86
N ASP A 48 0.77 14.66 1.57
CA ASP A 48 0.58 16.03 1.08
C ASP A 48 -0.93 16.35 1.01
N PRO A 49 -1.46 17.24 1.88
CA PRO A 49 -2.89 17.55 1.90
C PRO A 49 -3.42 18.22 0.62
N LYS A 50 -2.54 18.58 -0.31
CA LYS A 50 -2.90 19.13 -1.62
C LYS A 50 -2.98 18.08 -2.72
N VAL A 51 -2.64 16.84 -2.41
CA VAL A 51 -2.59 15.73 -3.36
C VAL A 51 -3.57 14.64 -2.92
N GLU A 52 -4.48 14.29 -3.81
CA GLU A 52 -5.39 13.16 -3.63
C GLU A 52 -4.80 11.95 -4.36
N SER A 53 -4.49 10.87 -3.62
CA SER A 53 -3.95 9.67 -4.23
C SER A 53 -5.05 8.87 -4.93
N HIS A 54 -4.86 8.62 -6.21
CA HIS A 54 -5.66 7.65 -6.95
C HIS A 54 -5.42 6.25 -6.40
N ALA A 55 -6.46 5.44 -6.35
CA ALA A 55 -6.35 4.08 -5.83
C ALA A 55 -7.33 3.14 -6.54
N VAL A 56 -7.07 1.84 -6.46
CA VAL A 56 -8.07 0.82 -6.77
C VAL A 56 -8.36 0.01 -5.51
N LEU A 57 -9.64 -0.09 -5.15
CA LEU A 57 -10.12 -0.94 -4.07
C LEU A 57 -10.78 -2.19 -4.65
N PHE A 58 -10.33 -3.36 -4.18
CA PHE A 58 -10.94 -4.65 -4.48
C PHE A 58 -11.61 -5.19 -3.22
N ARG A 59 -12.78 -5.79 -3.33
CA ARG A 59 -13.54 -6.29 -2.18
C ARG A 59 -14.10 -7.69 -2.42
N PRO A 60 -14.23 -8.50 -1.34
CA PRO A 60 -15.00 -9.73 -1.40
C PRO A 60 -16.49 -9.45 -1.67
N PRO A 61 -17.28 -10.45 -2.08
CA PRO A 61 -18.73 -10.36 -2.08
C PRO A 61 -19.29 -10.06 -0.69
N GLY A 62 -20.44 -9.37 -0.63
CA GLY A 62 -21.12 -9.01 0.62
C GLY A 62 -20.74 -7.61 1.12
N GLU A 63 -21.16 -7.28 2.34
CA GLU A 63 -21.05 -5.94 2.91
C GLU A 63 -19.89 -5.77 3.91
N GLY A 64 -19.26 -6.87 4.31
CA GLY A 64 -18.21 -6.84 5.32
C GLY A 64 -18.71 -6.99 6.75
N PRO A 65 -17.96 -6.56 7.79
CA PRO A 65 -16.67 -5.91 7.66
C PRO A 65 -15.54 -6.88 7.28
N PHE A 66 -14.68 -6.45 6.36
CA PHE A 66 -13.56 -7.23 5.80
C PHE A 66 -12.24 -6.91 6.52
N ARG A 67 -11.30 -7.86 6.50
CA ARG A 67 -9.90 -7.58 6.85
C ARG A 67 -9.31 -6.62 5.82
N LEU A 68 -8.38 -5.73 6.23
CA LEU A 68 -7.75 -4.78 5.33
C LEU A 68 -6.40 -5.28 4.87
N ALA A 69 -6.13 -5.15 3.57
CA ALA A 69 -4.78 -5.25 3.01
C ALA A 69 -4.48 -4.02 2.15
N VAL A 70 -3.22 -3.57 2.17
CA VAL A 70 -2.71 -2.54 1.26
C VAL A 70 -1.56 -3.13 0.46
N ILE A 71 -1.58 -2.94 -0.88
CA ILE A 71 -0.47 -3.28 -1.76
C ILE A 71 0.26 -2.00 -2.15
N ALA A 72 1.50 -1.85 -1.70
CA ALA A 72 2.39 -0.75 -2.06
C ALA A 72 3.20 -1.11 -3.31
N HIS A 73 3.02 -0.34 -4.36
CA HIS A 73 3.56 -0.62 -5.70
C HIS A 73 5.07 -0.35 -5.83
N ALA A 74 5.70 -0.94 -6.85
CA ALA A 74 7.05 -0.61 -7.28
C ALA A 74 7.16 0.85 -7.78
N SER A 75 8.37 1.36 -7.88
CA SER A 75 8.65 2.71 -8.39
C SER A 75 9.92 2.73 -9.25
N THR A 76 10.17 3.85 -9.90
CA THR A 76 11.37 4.12 -10.66
C THR A 76 11.91 5.51 -10.34
N GLU A 77 13.23 5.65 -10.34
CA GLU A 77 13.88 6.96 -10.20
C GLU A 77 13.82 7.79 -11.50
N ASN A 78 13.43 7.20 -12.61
CA ASN A 78 13.24 7.93 -13.86
C ASN A 78 11.97 8.77 -13.80
N VAL A 79 12.13 10.09 -13.74
CA VAL A 79 11.04 11.07 -13.59
C VAL A 79 9.97 10.93 -14.68
N LEU A 80 10.38 10.70 -15.94
CA LEU A 80 9.44 10.60 -17.06
C LEU A 80 8.63 9.30 -16.98
N LEU A 81 9.30 8.18 -16.70
CA LEU A 81 8.63 6.89 -16.55
C LEU A 81 7.69 6.90 -15.34
N ARG A 82 8.10 7.53 -14.24
CA ARG A 82 7.28 7.66 -13.04
C ARG A 82 6.03 8.50 -13.30
N ALA A 83 6.16 9.65 -13.97
CA ALA A 83 5.02 10.51 -14.31
C ALA A 83 4.06 9.86 -15.32
N GLN A 84 4.51 8.85 -16.06
CA GLN A 84 3.70 8.12 -17.04
C GLN A 84 3.27 6.73 -16.56
N MET A 85 3.52 6.39 -15.29
CA MET A 85 3.09 5.11 -14.74
C MET A 85 1.57 4.96 -14.89
N PRO A 86 1.09 3.80 -15.39
CA PRO A 86 -0.32 3.48 -15.32
C PRO A 86 -0.73 3.23 -13.88
N GLN A 87 -2.00 3.47 -13.54
CA GLN A 87 -2.54 3.15 -12.22
C GLN A 87 -2.15 1.71 -11.80
N PRO A 88 -1.40 1.54 -10.71
CA PRO A 88 -1.03 0.22 -10.21
C PRO A 88 -2.27 -0.55 -9.78
N GLN A 89 -2.35 -1.83 -10.14
CA GLN A 89 -3.53 -2.63 -9.82
C GLN A 89 -3.21 -3.96 -9.13
N TYR A 90 -2.09 -4.62 -9.47
CA TYR A 90 -1.73 -5.92 -8.89
C TYR A 90 -2.88 -6.92 -8.88
N ARG A 91 -3.72 -6.92 -9.92
CA ARG A 91 -4.99 -7.70 -9.99
C ARG A 91 -4.84 -9.16 -9.55
N PRO A 92 -3.82 -9.92 -9.99
CA PRO A 92 -3.69 -11.31 -9.57
C PRO A 92 -3.43 -11.46 -8.06
N LEU A 93 -2.57 -10.60 -7.50
CA LEU A 93 -2.27 -10.59 -6.07
C LEU A 93 -3.47 -10.11 -5.26
N ALA A 94 -4.14 -9.05 -5.70
CA ALA A 94 -5.37 -8.55 -5.09
C ALA A 94 -6.47 -9.63 -5.09
N SER A 95 -6.65 -10.36 -6.22
CA SER A 95 -7.63 -11.45 -6.30
C SER A 95 -7.34 -12.59 -5.32
N LEU A 96 -6.08 -12.96 -5.14
CA LEU A 96 -5.67 -13.94 -4.16
C LEU A 96 -6.05 -13.48 -2.74
N LEU A 97 -5.75 -12.22 -2.39
CA LEU A 97 -6.05 -11.67 -1.06
C LEU A 97 -7.56 -11.50 -0.84
N VAL A 98 -8.32 -11.10 -1.88
CA VAL A 98 -9.79 -11.03 -1.81
C VAL A 98 -10.38 -12.41 -1.54
N ALA A 99 -9.86 -13.46 -2.18
CA ALA A 99 -10.28 -14.84 -1.91
C ALA A 99 -9.99 -15.30 -0.47
N GLN A 100 -9.04 -14.65 0.22
CA GLN A 100 -8.73 -14.85 1.64
C GLN A 100 -9.53 -13.92 2.57
N GLY A 101 -10.51 -13.17 2.03
CA GLY A 101 -11.43 -12.31 2.78
C GLY A 101 -10.91 -10.90 3.07
N PHE A 102 -9.89 -10.43 2.36
CA PHE A 102 -9.41 -9.06 2.49
C PHE A 102 -10.11 -8.10 1.52
N ALA A 103 -10.47 -6.91 2.01
CA ALA A 103 -10.58 -5.73 1.16
C ALA A 103 -9.15 -5.24 0.87
N VAL A 104 -8.82 -5.03 -0.40
CA VAL A 104 -7.45 -4.76 -0.84
C VAL A 104 -7.38 -3.41 -1.52
N LEU A 105 -6.64 -2.47 -0.96
CA LEU A 105 -6.36 -1.17 -1.56
C LEU A 105 -5.00 -1.18 -2.25
N VAL A 106 -4.95 -0.62 -3.46
CA VAL A 106 -3.71 -0.36 -4.20
C VAL A 106 -3.64 1.14 -4.48
N PRO A 107 -3.07 1.95 -3.55
CA PRO A 107 -2.90 3.38 -3.79
C PRO A 107 -1.77 3.64 -4.77
N GLU A 108 -1.95 4.63 -5.65
CA GLU A 108 -0.88 5.22 -6.46
C GLU A 108 -0.31 6.40 -5.67
N ARG A 109 0.96 6.30 -5.29
CA ARG A 109 1.59 7.28 -4.39
C ARG A 109 1.88 8.61 -5.06
N PRO A 110 1.96 9.76 -4.32
CA PRO A 110 2.36 11.06 -4.87
C PRO A 110 3.65 10.99 -5.72
N GLY A 111 3.69 11.81 -6.76
CA GLY A 111 4.78 11.81 -7.74
C GLY A 111 4.68 10.73 -8.82
N HIS A 112 3.63 9.91 -8.82
CA HIS A 112 3.40 8.84 -9.80
C HIS A 112 2.13 9.10 -10.61
N GLY A 113 2.17 8.72 -11.89
CA GLY A 113 1.03 8.61 -12.80
C GLY A 113 -0.02 9.70 -12.68
N ALA A 114 -1.28 9.29 -12.55
CA ALA A 114 -2.42 10.20 -12.48
C ALA A 114 -2.51 10.94 -11.13
N THR A 115 -1.97 10.39 -10.05
CA THR A 115 -1.89 11.07 -8.75
C THR A 115 -1.04 12.32 -8.84
N GLY A 116 0.07 12.29 -9.57
CA GLY A 116 0.95 13.45 -9.72
C GLY A 116 1.47 13.98 -8.39
N GLY A 117 1.67 15.31 -8.31
CA GLY A 117 2.19 15.97 -7.12
C GLY A 117 3.71 15.81 -6.93
N PRO A 118 4.26 16.19 -5.76
CA PRO A 118 5.68 16.03 -5.46
C PRO A 118 6.04 14.55 -5.25
N TYR A 119 7.26 14.19 -5.65
CA TYR A 119 7.81 12.86 -5.36
C TYR A 119 8.39 12.89 -3.95
N LEU A 120 7.61 12.42 -2.97
CA LEU A 120 7.99 12.47 -1.55
C LEU A 120 9.08 11.45 -1.19
N GLU A 121 9.19 10.38 -1.98
CA GLU A 121 10.10 9.25 -1.76
C GLU A 121 11.50 9.47 -2.36
N ASP A 122 11.87 10.69 -2.74
CA ASP A 122 13.15 10.97 -3.37
C ASP A 122 14.31 10.55 -2.46
N GLN A 123 15.13 9.64 -2.96
CA GLN A 123 16.31 9.16 -2.25
C GLN A 123 17.57 10.01 -2.49
N GLY A 124 17.49 11.01 -3.37
CA GLY A 124 18.63 11.78 -3.82
C GLY A 124 19.50 11.06 -4.86
N GLY A 125 20.74 11.43 -4.95
CA GLY A 125 21.70 10.88 -5.92
C GLY A 125 22.10 9.43 -5.64
N CYS A 126 22.70 8.78 -6.64
CA CYS A 126 23.11 7.38 -6.53
C CYS A 126 24.24 7.16 -5.52
N ASP A 127 25.18 8.10 -5.38
CA ASP A 127 26.37 7.93 -4.55
C ASP A 127 26.10 8.06 -3.05
N GLU A 128 25.13 8.91 -2.68
CA GLU A 128 24.76 9.22 -1.29
C GLU A 128 23.24 9.13 -1.10
N ALA A 129 22.63 8.05 -1.57
CA ALA A 129 21.19 7.86 -1.49
C ALA A 129 20.70 7.79 -0.04
N ASP A 130 19.69 8.61 0.30
CA ASP A 130 18.99 8.58 1.59
C ASP A 130 17.83 7.57 1.54
N TYR A 131 18.18 6.31 1.69
CA TYR A 131 17.20 5.23 1.69
C TYR A 131 16.34 5.19 2.94
N ALA A 132 16.81 5.76 4.04
CA ALA A 132 16.02 5.87 5.26
C ALA A 132 14.88 6.87 5.07
N HIS A 133 15.16 8.03 4.48
CA HIS A 133 14.13 9.00 4.12
C HIS A 133 13.11 8.39 3.15
N SER A 134 13.57 7.82 2.03
CA SER A 134 12.66 7.30 1.00
C SER A 134 11.74 6.19 1.53
N GLY A 135 12.26 5.31 2.40
CA GLY A 135 11.45 4.26 3.01
C GLY A 135 10.42 4.81 3.98
N ARG A 136 10.78 5.81 4.81
CA ARG A 136 9.84 6.46 5.75
C ARG A 136 8.76 7.24 5.00
N ALA A 137 9.11 7.97 3.94
CA ALA A 137 8.13 8.66 3.13
C ALA A 137 7.10 7.69 2.51
N THR A 138 7.58 6.58 1.92
CA THR A 138 6.69 5.52 1.43
C THR A 138 5.84 4.91 2.55
N ALA A 139 6.41 4.72 3.75
CA ALA A 139 5.67 4.19 4.91
C ALA A 139 4.57 5.16 5.37
N GLU A 140 4.81 6.46 5.35
CA GLU A 140 3.83 7.49 5.67
C GLU A 140 2.65 7.48 4.69
N GLU A 141 2.92 7.32 3.39
CA GLU A 141 1.90 7.18 2.36
C GLU A 141 1.02 5.94 2.58
N ILE A 142 1.65 4.79 2.87
CA ILE A 142 0.93 3.55 3.22
C ILE A 142 0.06 3.78 4.48
N SER A 143 0.61 4.38 5.52
CA SER A 143 -0.10 4.62 6.79
C SER A 143 -1.27 5.58 6.63
N THR A 144 -1.13 6.61 5.80
CA THR A 144 -2.21 7.57 5.51
C THR A 144 -3.39 6.86 4.83
N ALA A 145 -3.11 6.05 3.81
CA ALA A 145 -4.12 5.26 3.11
C ALA A 145 -4.78 4.22 4.04
N LEU A 146 -4.01 3.53 4.88
CA LEU A 146 -4.52 2.59 5.88
C LEU A 146 -5.46 3.28 6.87
N THR A 147 -5.07 4.42 7.41
CA THR A 147 -5.86 5.19 8.39
C THR A 147 -7.20 5.59 7.80
N TYR A 148 -7.21 6.07 6.56
CA TYR A 148 -8.44 6.45 5.88
C TYR A 148 -9.36 5.25 5.65
N LEU A 149 -8.83 4.13 5.14
CA LEU A 149 -9.64 2.93 4.88
C LEU A 149 -10.19 2.30 6.17
N ARG A 150 -9.44 2.33 7.28
CA ARG A 150 -9.92 1.84 8.59
C ARG A 150 -11.14 2.60 9.10
N GLY A 151 -11.33 3.84 8.67
CA GLY A 151 -12.54 4.62 8.96
C GLY A 151 -13.77 4.17 8.16
N GLN A 152 -13.64 3.28 7.18
CA GLN A 152 -14.76 2.84 6.36
C GLN A 152 -15.58 1.77 7.06
N PRO A 153 -16.93 1.82 7.00
CA PRO A 153 -17.81 0.93 7.76
C PRO A 153 -17.69 -0.55 7.37
N PHE A 154 -17.17 -0.84 6.18
CA PHE A 154 -16.98 -2.19 5.67
C PHE A 154 -15.59 -2.78 6.00
N ILE A 155 -14.76 -2.07 6.80
CA ILE A 155 -13.43 -2.52 7.22
C ILE A 155 -13.42 -2.90 8.70
N ARG A 156 -12.77 -4.00 9.02
CA ARG A 156 -12.52 -4.43 10.41
C ARG A 156 -11.43 -3.56 11.05
N HIS A 157 -11.53 -3.39 12.38
CA HIS A 157 -10.54 -2.63 13.15
C HIS A 157 -9.37 -3.48 13.71
N ASP A 158 -9.11 -4.64 13.08
CA ASP A 158 -7.90 -5.43 13.36
C ASP A 158 -6.72 -4.94 12.52
N GLY A 159 -5.50 -5.41 12.86
CA GLY A 159 -4.29 -5.00 12.16
C GLY A 159 -4.31 -5.40 10.69
N ALA A 160 -3.95 -4.47 9.82
CA ALA A 160 -3.92 -4.67 8.38
C ALA A 160 -2.72 -5.54 7.94
N LEU A 161 -2.86 -6.18 6.79
CA LEU A 161 -1.76 -6.75 6.03
C LEU A 161 -1.18 -5.68 5.09
N VAL A 162 0.13 -5.47 5.13
CA VAL A 162 0.83 -4.66 4.12
C VAL A 162 1.62 -5.58 3.19
N VAL A 163 1.35 -5.48 1.90
CA VAL A 163 2.15 -6.17 0.87
C VAL A 163 2.90 -5.13 0.06
N GLY A 164 4.22 -5.24 -0.03
CA GLY A 164 5.02 -4.27 -0.77
C GLY A 164 5.85 -4.93 -1.86
N HIS A 165 5.98 -4.26 -3.00
CA HIS A 165 6.84 -4.69 -4.10
C HIS A 165 7.93 -3.66 -4.36
N SER A 166 9.21 -4.07 -4.44
CA SER A 166 10.34 -3.20 -4.76
C SER A 166 10.40 -1.98 -3.84
N ALA A 167 10.28 -0.77 -4.36
CA ALA A 167 10.21 0.48 -3.58
C ALA A 167 9.05 0.50 -2.58
N GLY A 168 7.87 -0.03 -2.95
CA GLY A 168 6.76 -0.21 -2.01
C GLY A 168 7.07 -1.22 -0.90
N GLY A 169 7.85 -2.27 -1.24
CA GLY A 169 8.40 -3.21 -0.26
C GLY A 169 9.38 -2.53 0.70
N TRP A 170 10.17 -1.59 0.21
CA TRP A 170 11.09 -0.81 1.03
C TRP A 170 10.35 0.04 2.08
N GLY A 171 9.28 0.73 1.65
CA GLY A 171 8.40 1.46 2.58
C GLY A 171 7.66 0.54 3.55
N ALA A 172 7.23 -0.64 3.10
CA ALA A 172 6.58 -1.61 3.98
C ALA A 172 7.53 -2.10 5.10
N LEU A 173 8.83 -2.26 4.83
CA LEU A 173 9.83 -2.59 5.86
C LEU A 173 9.94 -1.49 6.92
N ALA A 174 9.82 -0.22 6.54
CA ALA A 174 9.86 0.91 7.47
C ALA A 174 8.65 0.94 8.42
N LEU A 175 7.58 0.18 8.14
CA LEU A 175 6.43 -0.02 9.03
C LEU A 175 6.62 -1.15 10.05
N ALA A 176 7.77 -1.81 10.09
CA ALA A 176 7.96 -2.96 10.98
C ALA A 176 7.85 -2.63 12.47
N ASN A 177 8.03 -1.36 12.85
CA ASN A 177 7.85 -0.85 14.23
C ASN A 177 6.43 -0.34 14.51
N ALA A 178 5.51 -0.38 13.56
CA ALA A 178 4.12 0.03 13.74
C ALA A 178 3.42 -0.76 14.86
N ASP A 179 2.31 -0.23 15.36
CA ASP A 179 1.47 -0.98 16.30
C ASP A 179 0.86 -2.20 15.58
N PRO A 180 0.99 -3.43 16.14
CA PRO A 180 0.36 -4.62 15.57
C PRO A 180 -1.17 -4.52 15.43
N ALA A 181 -1.82 -3.62 16.17
CA ALA A 181 -3.23 -3.30 15.97
C ALA A 181 -3.47 -2.47 14.70
N GLU A 182 -2.46 -1.79 14.19
CA GLU A 182 -2.52 -1.05 12.93
C GLU A 182 -2.03 -1.90 11.75
N VAL A 183 -0.85 -2.51 11.90
CA VAL A 183 -0.24 -3.41 10.90
C VAL A 183 0.10 -4.72 11.57
N SER A 184 -0.60 -5.80 11.23
CA SER A 184 -0.42 -7.11 11.87
C SER A 184 0.69 -7.94 11.21
N SER A 185 0.96 -7.73 9.93
CA SER A 185 2.02 -8.44 9.19
C SER A 185 2.41 -7.71 7.91
N ILE A 186 3.62 -7.98 7.46
CA ILE A 186 4.21 -7.42 6.25
C ILE A 186 4.69 -8.57 5.35
N ILE A 187 4.34 -8.51 4.07
CA ILE A 187 4.89 -9.37 3.02
C ILE A 187 5.58 -8.48 2.01
N VAL A 188 6.84 -8.74 1.70
CA VAL A 188 7.54 -7.96 0.69
C VAL A 188 8.08 -8.87 -0.42
N PHE A 189 7.91 -8.39 -1.66
CA PHE A 189 8.50 -8.97 -2.85
C PHE A 189 9.65 -8.06 -3.31
N ALA A 190 10.84 -8.64 -3.43
CA ALA A 190 12.00 -7.95 -4.01
C ALA A 190 12.22 -6.53 -3.43
N ALA A 191 12.09 -6.38 -2.10
CA ALA A 191 12.14 -5.07 -1.46
C ALA A 191 13.51 -4.40 -1.60
N GLY A 192 13.50 -3.13 -1.98
CA GLY A 192 14.71 -2.33 -2.13
C GLY A 192 14.49 -1.09 -3.00
N ARG A 193 15.52 -0.27 -3.09
CA ARG A 193 15.62 0.90 -3.96
C ARG A 193 17.00 1.02 -4.59
N GLY A 194 17.13 1.81 -5.66
CA GLY A 194 18.40 2.04 -6.33
C GLY A 194 18.95 0.84 -7.11
N GLY A 195 18.14 -0.18 -7.36
CA GLY A 195 18.49 -1.31 -8.22
C GLY A 195 18.59 -0.90 -9.69
N HIS A 196 19.34 -1.68 -10.50
CA HIS A 196 19.69 -1.36 -11.88
C HIS A 196 20.41 0.01 -12.00
N ALA A 197 21.30 0.31 -11.07
CA ALA A 197 22.13 1.52 -11.14
C ALA A 197 22.76 1.65 -12.53
N ASN A 198 22.63 2.85 -13.14
CA ASN A 198 23.09 3.13 -14.50
C ASN A 198 22.51 2.19 -15.59
N GLY A 199 21.38 1.53 -15.31
CA GLY A 199 20.71 0.59 -16.23
C GLY A 199 21.34 -0.82 -16.26
N PHE A 200 22.25 -1.15 -15.35
CA PHE A 200 22.90 -2.46 -15.33
C PHE A 200 22.29 -3.42 -14.30
N PRO A 201 22.01 -4.68 -14.69
CA PRO A 201 21.57 -5.71 -13.76
C PRO A 201 22.53 -5.92 -12.59
N ASN A 202 21.98 -6.18 -11.41
CA ASN A 202 22.73 -6.43 -10.17
C ASN A 202 23.62 -5.26 -9.69
N GLN A 203 23.51 -4.09 -10.29
CA GLN A 203 24.15 -2.88 -9.78
C GLN A 203 23.15 -2.11 -8.90
N ILE A 204 23.62 -1.67 -7.76
CA ILE A 204 22.79 -0.98 -6.75
C ILE A 204 23.51 0.31 -6.37
N CYS A 205 22.76 1.40 -6.39
CA CYS A 205 23.24 2.70 -5.89
C CYS A 205 23.52 2.59 -4.38
N ALA A 206 24.65 3.11 -3.93
CA ALA A 206 25.04 3.18 -2.52
C ALA A 206 24.59 1.95 -1.67
N PRO A 207 25.01 0.71 -1.99
CA PRO A 207 24.46 -0.50 -1.38
C PRO A 207 24.68 -0.54 0.14
N HIS A 208 25.68 0.14 0.66
CA HIS A 208 25.97 0.22 2.09
C HIS A 208 24.94 1.06 2.84
N THR A 209 24.45 2.16 2.26
CA THR A 209 23.39 2.98 2.87
C THR A 209 22.06 2.25 2.84
N LEU A 210 21.80 1.44 1.79
CA LEU A 210 20.60 0.59 1.74
C LEU A 210 20.61 -0.48 2.86
N MET A 211 21.76 -1.13 3.11
CA MET A 211 21.92 -2.07 4.20
C MET A 211 21.77 -1.40 5.57
N ALA A 212 22.36 -0.21 5.76
CA ALA A 212 22.23 0.54 7.01
C ALA A 212 20.76 0.90 7.29
N ALA A 213 20.03 1.39 6.30
CA ALA A 213 18.62 1.73 6.43
C ALA A 213 17.74 0.50 6.72
N ALA A 214 18.04 -0.68 6.13
CA ALA A 214 17.35 -1.92 6.48
C ALA A 214 17.49 -2.26 7.98
N GLY A 215 18.69 -2.10 8.55
CA GLY A 215 18.91 -2.28 9.97
C GLY A 215 18.18 -1.25 10.82
N GLU A 216 18.13 -0.01 10.39
CA GLU A 216 17.42 1.07 11.07
C GLU A 216 15.90 0.83 11.13
N PHE A 217 15.26 0.39 10.05
CA PHE A 217 13.83 0.07 10.02
C PHE A 217 13.43 -1.03 11.00
N ALA A 218 14.37 -1.87 11.38
CA ALA A 218 14.14 -2.96 12.32
C ALA A 218 14.22 -2.54 13.79
N HIS A 219 14.67 -1.32 14.09
CA HIS A 219 14.75 -0.86 15.49
C HIS A 219 13.34 -0.74 16.08
N GLY A 220 13.09 -1.49 17.14
CA GLY A 220 11.77 -1.56 17.78
C GLY A 220 10.72 -2.31 16.96
N ALA A 221 11.13 -3.11 15.97
CA ALA A 221 10.21 -3.86 15.12
C ALA A 221 9.34 -4.82 15.95
N ARG A 222 8.02 -4.73 15.72
CA ARG A 222 6.98 -5.54 16.37
C ARG A 222 6.23 -6.40 15.37
N VAL A 223 6.19 -5.99 14.12
CA VAL A 223 5.46 -6.64 13.03
C VAL A 223 6.35 -7.66 12.32
N PRO A 224 5.90 -8.93 12.18
CA PRO A 224 6.66 -9.93 11.44
C PRO A 224 6.66 -9.64 9.94
N VAL A 225 7.80 -9.91 9.28
CA VAL A 225 8.03 -9.72 7.86
C VAL A 225 8.25 -11.06 7.17
N SER A 226 7.54 -11.31 6.07
CA SER A 226 7.86 -12.35 5.09
C SER A 226 8.51 -11.69 3.88
N TRP A 227 9.76 -12.04 3.58
CA TRP A 227 10.54 -11.42 2.49
C TRP A 227 10.79 -12.43 1.38
N LEU A 228 10.20 -12.19 0.22
CA LEU A 228 10.22 -13.08 -0.93
C LEU A 228 11.06 -12.47 -2.05
N VAL A 229 11.96 -13.25 -2.63
CA VAL A 229 12.76 -12.85 -3.80
C VAL A 229 12.90 -14.03 -4.76
N ALA A 230 12.83 -13.80 -6.07
CA ALA A 230 13.07 -14.85 -7.06
C ALA A 230 14.58 -15.07 -7.26
N ALA A 231 14.98 -16.30 -7.60
CA ALA A 231 16.38 -16.65 -7.80
C ALA A 231 17.06 -15.88 -8.95
N ASN A 232 16.27 -15.35 -9.90
CA ASN A 232 16.72 -14.55 -11.04
C ASN A 232 16.28 -13.08 -10.95
N ASP A 233 16.05 -12.54 -9.76
CA ASP A 233 15.86 -11.10 -9.59
C ASP A 233 17.18 -10.38 -9.91
N SER A 234 17.17 -9.52 -10.92
CA SER A 234 18.35 -8.79 -11.36
C SER A 234 18.41 -7.36 -10.80
N TYR A 235 17.37 -6.88 -10.11
CA TYR A 235 17.40 -5.60 -9.38
C TYR A 235 18.05 -5.78 -8.01
N PHE A 236 17.61 -6.79 -7.27
CA PHE A 236 18.15 -7.14 -5.95
C PHE A 236 18.39 -8.63 -5.90
N SER A 237 19.60 -9.06 -6.33
CA SER A 237 19.92 -10.48 -6.34
C SER A 237 19.62 -11.15 -5.00
N PRO A 238 19.33 -12.45 -4.97
CA PRO A 238 19.05 -13.18 -3.72
C PRO A 238 20.15 -13.01 -2.67
N ASP A 239 21.41 -12.95 -3.09
CA ASP A 239 22.53 -12.75 -2.17
C ASP A 239 22.55 -11.35 -1.57
N PHE A 240 22.21 -10.33 -2.35
CA PHE A 240 22.12 -8.97 -1.82
C PHE A 240 20.86 -8.80 -0.94
N SER A 241 19.70 -9.31 -1.37
CA SER A 241 18.48 -9.32 -0.57
C SER A 241 18.66 -10.05 0.77
N ARG A 242 19.47 -11.12 0.80
CA ARG A 242 19.83 -11.81 2.05
C ARG A 242 20.64 -10.88 2.97
N LYS A 243 21.60 -10.12 2.45
CA LYS A 243 22.35 -9.13 3.26
C LYS A 243 21.44 -8.06 3.85
N LEU A 244 20.45 -7.58 3.08
CA LEU A 244 19.43 -6.65 3.59
C LEU A 244 18.59 -7.29 4.71
N ALA A 245 18.12 -8.52 4.52
CA ALA A 245 17.37 -9.27 5.53
C ALA A 245 18.19 -9.56 6.78
N ASP A 246 19.51 -9.81 6.65
CA ASP A 246 20.42 -10.02 7.77
C ASP A 246 20.68 -8.71 8.53
N ALA A 247 20.83 -7.57 7.82
CA ALA A 247 20.90 -6.25 8.45
C ALA A 247 19.60 -5.93 9.21
N PHE A 248 18.44 -6.25 8.64
CA PHE A 248 17.14 -6.10 9.30
C PHE A 248 17.05 -6.97 10.57
N ARG A 249 17.50 -8.24 10.55
CA ARG A 249 17.56 -9.09 11.73
C ARG A 249 18.51 -8.53 12.80
N ALA A 250 19.68 -8.03 12.38
CA ALA A 250 20.64 -7.43 13.29
C ALA A 250 20.09 -6.19 13.99
N GLY A 251 19.19 -5.44 13.34
CA GLY A 251 18.45 -4.31 13.93
C GLY A 251 17.32 -4.73 14.89
N GLY A 252 17.05 -6.03 15.03
CA GLY A 252 16.01 -6.58 15.93
C GLY A 252 14.73 -7.04 15.24
N GLY A 253 14.64 -6.95 13.92
CA GLY A 253 13.46 -7.32 13.14
C GLY A 253 13.27 -8.83 13.02
N LYS A 254 12.02 -9.27 12.98
CA LYS A 254 11.64 -10.66 12.71
C LYS A 254 11.34 -10.82 11.22
N VAL A 255 12.19 -11.54 10.50
CA VAL A 255 12.01 -11.76 9.06
C VAL A 255 12.16 -13.23 8.67
N ASP A 256 11.15 -13.76 7.96
CA ASP A 256 11.21 -15.03 7.24
C ASP A 256 11.61 -14.73 5.79
N PHE A 257 12.88 -14.93 5.47
CA PHE A 257 13.45 -14.66 4.15
C PHE A 257 13.43 -15.93 3.28
N ARG A 258 12.85 -15.82 2.09
CA ARG A 258 12.70 -16.93 1.13
C ARG A 258 13.18 -16.55 -0.26
N VAL A 259 13.99 -17.43 -0.84
CA VAL A 259 14.34 -17.39 -2.25
C VAL A 259 13.44 -18.39 -2.98
N LEU A 260 12.60 -17.86 -3.88
CA LEU A 260 11.77 -18.68 -4.76
C LEU A 260 12.59 -19.14 -5.99
N PRO A 261 12.21 -20.22 -6.66
CA PRO A 261 12.82 -20.58 -7.93
C PRO A 261 12.80 -19.44 -8.92
N ALA A 262 13.64 -19.49 -9.94
CA ALA A 262 13.63 -18.49 -11.01
C ALA A 262 12.24 -18.38 -11.65
N TYR A 263 11.83 -17.16 -11.93
CA TYR A 263 10.54 -16.85 -12.52
C TYR A 263 10.73 -16.08 -13.83
N ASP A 264 10.27 -16.67 -14.92
CA ASP A 264 10.32 -16.10 -16.28
C ASP A 264 11.72 -15.54 -16.63
N GLY A 265 11.81 -14.51 -17.48
CA GLY A 265 13.06 -13.84 -17.82
C GLY A 265 13.60 -12.90 -16.74
N GLU A 266 12.72 -12.38 -15.86
CA GLU A 266 13.06 -11.43 -14.81
C GLU A 266 12.18 -11.63 -13.58
N GLY A 267 12.80 -12.11 -12.51
CA GLY A 267 12.11 -12.46 -11.27
C GLY A 267 11.54 -11.28 -10.49
N HIS A 268 12.03 -10.07 -10.73
CA HIS A 268 11.61 -8.86 -10.02
C HIS A 268 10.10 -8.61 -10.12
N TRP A 269 9.51 -8.87 -11.29
CA TRP A 269 8.10 -8.58 -11.59
C TRP A 269 7.11 -9.67 -11.16
N MET A 270 7.57 -10.67 -10.42
CA MET A 270 6.75 -11.81 -10.01
C MET A 270 5.44 -11.41 -9.30
N ALA A 271 5.45 -10.34 -8.49
CA ALA A 271 4.28 -9.89 -7.75
C ALA A 271 3.15 -9.31 -8.62
N GLU A 272 3.46 -8.91 -9.87
CA GLU A 272 2.52 -8.17 -10.73
C GLU A 272 1.72 -9.07 -11.67
N THR A 273 2.21 -10.27 -11.93
CA THR A 273 1.67 -11.15 -12.97
C THR A 273 0.90 -12.34 -12.38
N GLU A 274 -0.06 -12.86 -13.15
CA GLU A 274 -0.84 -14.03 -12.73
C GLU A 274 0.04 -15.27 -12.52
N ASN A 275 0.96 -15.54 -13.44
CA ASN A 275 1.86 -16.68 -13.33
C ASN A 275 2.86 -16.49 -12.18
N GLY A 276 3.31 -15.26 -11.92
CA GLY A 276 4.20 -14.96 -10.79
C GLY A 276 3.52 -15.16 -9.45
N VAL A 277 2.29 -14.70 -9.29
CA VAL A 277 1.51 -14.93 -8.07
C VAL A 277 1.24 -16.43 -7.86
N LYS A 278 0.91 -17.18 -8.91
CA LYS A 278 0.80 -18.65 -8.84
C LYS A 278 2.12 -19.31 -8.44
N HIS A 279 3.24 -18.81 -8.97
CA HIS A 279 4.58 -19.30 -8.63
C HIS A 279 4.91 -19.08 -7.14
N ALA A 280 4.48 -17.95 -6.58
CA ALA A 280 4.68 -17.59 -5.17
C ALA A 280 3.60 -18.17 -4.23
N ALA A 281 2.56 -18.85 -4.73
CA ALA A 281 1.35 -19.19 -3.97
C ALA A 281 1.62 -19.93 -2.65
N ALA A 282 2.52 -20.92 -2.66
CA ALA A 282 2.84 -21.70 -1.45
C ALA A 282 3.46 -20.83 -0.35
N GLU A 283 4.32 -19.87 -0.72
CA GLU A 283 4.96 -18.95 0.22
C GLU A 283 3.99 -17.88 0.71
N LEU A 284 3.11 -17.39 -0.18
CA LEU A 284 2.02 -16.49 0.18
C LEU A 284 1.07 -17.15 1.18
N ASP A 285 0.64 -18.38 0.92
CA ASP A 285 -0.21 -19.14 1.85
C ASP A 285 0.44 -19.33 3.22
N ARG A 286 1.75 -19.58 3.25
CA ARG A 286 2.49 -19.68 4.52
C ARG A 286 2.52 -18.35 5.25
N ALA A 287 2.85 -17.27 4.56
CA ALA A 287 2.88 -15.92 5.14
C ALA A 287 1.50 -15.53 5.69
N LEU A 288 0.43 -15.78 4.91
CA LEU A 288 -0.95 -15.46 5.31
C LEU A 288 -1.45 -16.27 6.49
N LYS A 289 -1.03 -17.54 6.67
CA LYS A 289 -1.36 -18.33 7.86
C LYS A 289 -0.76 -17.75 9.14
N GLY A 290 0.40 -17.12 9.04
CA GLY A 290 1.01 -16.36 10.15
C GLY A 290 0.24 -15.09 10.55
N THR A 291 -0.64 -14.58 9.66
CA THR A 291 -1.44 -13.38 9.89
C THR A 291 -2.79 -13.65 10.56
N SER A 292 -3.20 -14.92 10.68
CA SER A 292 -4.47 -15.25 11.33
C SER A 292 -4.40 -14.89 12.82
N PRO A 293 -5.39 -14.18 13.38
CA PRO A 293 -5.45 -13.92 14.81
C PRO A 293 -5.36 -15.27 15.56
N GLN A 294 -4.34 -15.44 16.40
CA GLN A 294 -4.33 -16.56 17.35
C GLN A 294 -5.61 -16.47 18.18
N PRO A 295 -6.40 -17.55 18.31
CA PRO A 295 -7.55 -17.54 19.19
C PRO A 295 -7.06 -17.14 20.58
N VAL A 296 -7.58 -16.02 21.10
CA VAL A 296 -7.32 -15.60 22.47
C VAL A 296 -7.67 -16.77 23.35
N ALA A 297 -6.69 -17.40 23.99
CA ALA A 297 -6.91 -18.50 24.93
C ALA A 297 -7.91 -17.98 25.97
N ARG A 298 -9.14 -18.50 25.97
CA ARG A 298 -10.13 -18.17 26.99
C ARG A 298 -9.49 -18.46 28.33
N ALA A 299 -9.24 -17.41 29.11
CA ALA A 299 -8.81 -17.54 30.49
C ALA A 299 -9.82 -18.50 31.16
N ARG A 300 -9.37 -19.68 31.61
CA ARG A 300 -10.18 -20.56 32.44
C ARG A 300 -10.50 -19.75 33.70
N LYS A 301 -11.77 -19.44 33.88
CA LYS A 301 -12.24 -18.91 35.16
C LYS A 301 -11.90 -19.95 36.23
N PRO A 302 -11.38 -19.48 37.39
CA PRO A 302 -11.11 -20.32 38.56
C PRO A 302 -12.40 -20.94 39.12
#